data_5a5f6828c11141a638fdff361dd2a4f1
#
_entry.id   5a5f6828c11141a638fdff361dd2a4f1
#
_cell.length_a   1.000
_cell.length_b   1.000
_cell.length_c   1.000
_cell.angle_alpha   90.00
_cell.angle_beta   90.00
_cell.angle_gamma   90.00
#
_symmetry.space_group_name_H-M   'P 1'
#
loop_
_entity.id
_entity.type
_entity.pdbx_description
1 polymer ?
#
loop_
_entity_poly.entity_id
_entity_poly.type
_entity_poly.pdbx_seq_one_letter_code
_entity_poly.pdbx_strand_id
1 'polypeptide(L)'
;MTRIDRRSLLKLSGAGAIAAGTGGIAGVLASGRAPAFAQASTVHWLRWSDFVPASDQVLRNKIIPECEKALGIKLNLETINANDIQARITSSVQSGNGPDVIMVLNNWPRLYEASIADVSDVAEEIGKAQGGYYDIARTIDNVDGKWIGVPWAIGGGLLTNRKSWFDEIGYSEGKFPETWEEYRAAGKKLKDAGHPFGQTLGHTFGDAPGFWYPYLWSWGGKEVEADGKTVALNSKETIDSVKFAVGFWKDCCDEGGLAWDDSSNNRAFLSGTISSTNNGASIYLEAKKKPDSYLTEKGTPLWKDIFHTRLPKGTGGQFALPTQFTDLLMGYSKNQKAAKDFLRWVHSKPVFEQWFTSQQGYTDGATKEWEKHPVWNVDPVMLPFRDLPNVGRLVGYAGPPDRAAAEVVTKYIIVDMYAKAVQGMPAEDAVKWAYEELVKVYT
;
A
#
# COMPACT_ATOMS: atom_id res chain seq x y z
N MET A 1 15.47 -14.97 -68.10
CA MET A 1 14.71 -14.99 -66.83
C MET A 1 13.66 -13.90 -66.93
N THR A 2 12.46 -14.27 -67.33
CA THR A 2 11.33 -13.37 -67.55
C THR A 2 10.63 -13.04 -66.23
N ARG A 3 10.62 -11.79 -65.81
CA ARG A 3 9.88 -11.34 -64.63
C ARG A 3 8.38 -11.44 -64.89
N ILE A 4 7.70 -12.28 -64.10
CA ILE A 4 6.23 -12.39 -64.10
C ILE A 4 5.72 -11.17 -63.30
N ASP A 5 4.93 -10.35 -63.98
CA ASP A 5 4.32 -9.15 -63.38
C ASP A 5 3.10 -9.56 -62.51
N ARG A 6 2.88 -8.80 -61.43
CA ARG A 6 1.79 -9.02 -60.47
C ARG A 6 0.38 -9.02 -61.08
N ARG A 7 0.20 -8.38 -62.25
CA ARG A 7 -1.07 -8.39 -62.98
C ARG A 7 -1.35 -9.70 -63.70
N SER A 8 -0.29 -10.42 -64.11
CA SER A 8 -0.42 -11.74 -64.79
C SER A 8 -0.78 -12.85 -63.79
N LEU A 9 -0.39 -12.71 -62.53
CA LEU A 9 -0.76 -13.68 -61.47
C LEU A 9 -2.24 -13.63 -61.09
N LEU A 10 -2.87 -12.42 -61.20
CA LEU A 10 -4.29 -12.21 -60.90
C LEU A 10 -5.25 -12.69 -62.01
N LYS A 11 -4.74 -12.90 -63.22
CA LYS A 11 -5.56 -13.37 -64.37
C LYS A 11 -5.63 -14.87 -64.48
N LEU A 12 -4.75 -15.61 -63.78
CA LEU A 12 -4.72 -17.09 -63.80
C LEU A 12 -5.57 -17.74 -62.71
N SER A 13 -6.10 -16.99 -61.76
CA SER A 13 -6.96 -17.47 -60.70
C SER A 13 -8.46 -17.32 -60.93
N GLY A 14 -8.86 -16.91 -62.13
CA GLY A 14 -10.26 -16.57 -62.47
C GLY A 14 -11.06 -17.63 -63.24
N ALA A 15 -10.56 -18.86 -63.43
CA ALA A 15 -11.29 -19.90 -64.15
C ALA A 15 -11.21 -21.23 -63.43
N GLY A 16 -12.24 -21.54 -62.65
CA GLY A 16 -12.50 -22.88 -62.16
C GLY A 16 -12.73 -23.01 -60.69
N ALA A 17 -13.98 -22.88 -60.25
CA ALA A 17 -14.62 -23.81 -59.31
C ALA A 17 -15.99 -23.28 -58.86
N ILE A 18 -17.02 -23.76 -59.50
CA ILE A 18 -18.35 -23.93 -58.90
C ILE A 18 -18.36 -25.32 -58.30
N ALA A 19 -18.32 -25.44 -56.99
CA ALA A 19 -18.87 -26.56 -56.24
C ALA A 19 -18.94 -26.26 -54.75
N ALA A 20 -20.16 -26.21 -54.27
CA ALA A 20 -20.69 -26.61 -52.96
C ALA A 20 -19.85 -26.36 -51.67
N GLY A 21 -20.37 -25.51 -50.81
CA GLY A 21 -20.54 -25.79 -49.37
C GLY A 21 -19.26 -25.95 -48.57
N THR A 22 -18.86 -24.87 -47.96
CA THR A 22 -18.26 -24.72 -46.63
C THR A 22 -17.41 -23.41 -46.64
N GLY A 23 -17.56 -22.57 -45.64
CA GLY A 23 -16.85 -21.28 -45.54
C GLY A 23 -15.35 -21.47 -45.39
N GLY A 24 -14.67 -21.61 -46.53
CA GLY A 24 -13.22 -21.70 -46.61
C GLY A 24 -12.57 -20.35 -46.85
N ILE A 25 -11.27 -20.31 -46.79
CA ILE A 25 -10.36 -19.14 -46.97
C ILE A 25 -10.78 -18.20 -48.14
N ALA A 26 -11.40 -18.76 -49.21
CA ALA A 26 -11.92 -17.98 -50.35
C ALA A 26 -13.08 -17.03 -50.01
N GLY A 27 -13.94 -17.38 -49.03
CA GLY A 27 -14.99 -16.49 -48.55
C GLY A 27 -14.48 -15.31 -47.76
N VAL A 28 -13.40 -15.48 -47.03
CA VAL A 28 -12.72 -14.43 -46.24
C VAL A 28 -12.01 -13.43 -47.20
N LEU A 29 -11.39 -13.93 -48.24
CA LEU A 29 -10.73 -13.09 -49.26
C LEU A 29 -11.74 -12.31 -50.12
N ALA A 30 -12.94 -12.86 -50.40
CA ALA A 30 -14.00 -12.21 -51.14
C ALA A 30 -14.71 -11.11 -50.32
N SER A 31 -14.67 -11.15 -48.99
CA SER A 31 -15.27 -10.12 -48.15
C SER A 31 -14.45 -8.83 -48.03
N GLY A 32 -13.21 -8.80 -48.54
CA GLY A 32 -12.29 -7.65 -48.42
C GLY A 32 -11.88 -7.33 -46.97
N ARG A 33 -12.31 -8.15 -46.05
CA ARG A 33 -11.91 -8.05 -44.63
C ARG A 33 -10.82 -9.09 -44.39
N ALA A 34 -9.60 -8.64 -44.17
CA ALA A 34 -8.59 -9.50 -43.53
C ALA A 34 -9.21 -10.13 -42.27
N PRO A 35 -8.93 -11.44 -41.98
CA PRO A 35 -9.29 -11.97 -40.71
C PRO A 35 -8.69 -11.01 -39.67
N ALA A 36 -9.54 -10.41 -38.86
CA ALA A 36 -9.07 -9.71 -37.68
C ALA A 36 -8.39 -10.80 -36.85
N PHE A 37 -7.09 -10.93 -36.99
CA PHE A 37 -6.30 -11.47 -35.90
C PHE A 37 -6.68 -10.56 -34.75
N ALA A 38 -7.42 -11.08 -33.79
CA ALA A 38 -7.71 -10.37 -32.57
C ALA A 38 -6.32 -10.02 -32.00
N GLN A 39 -5.92 -8.77 -32.21
CA GLN A 39 -4.66 -8.27 -31.67
C GLN A 39 -4.78 -8.47 -30.19
N ALA A 40 -3.89 -9.27 -29.59
CA ALA A 40 -3.92 -9.56 -28.18
C ALA A 40 -4.07 -8.25 -27.43
N SER A 41 -5.13 -8.12 -26.62
CA SER A 41 -5.35 -6.90 -25.85
C SER A 41 -4.15 -6.70 -24.93
N THR A 42 -3.59 -5.50 -24.93
CA THR A 42 -2.51 -5.16 -23.98
C THR A 42 -3.13 -4.38 -22.83
N VAL A 43 -2.91 -4.84 -21.62
CA VAL A 43 -3.29 -4.13 -20.38
C VAL A 43 -2.03 -3.58 -19.75
N HIS A 44 -1.97 -2.28 -19.57
CA HIS A 44 -0.90 -1.59 -18.87
C HIS A 44 -1.27 -1.48 -17.39
N TRP A 45 -0.51 -2.15 -16.54
CA TRP A 45 -0.70 -2.20 -15.10
C TRP A 45 0.44 -1.49 -14.39
N LEU A 46 0.15 -0.38 -13.72
CA LEU A 46 1.08 0.39 -12.89
C LEU A 46 0.94 0.01 -11.43
N ARG A 47 2.06 -0.28 -10.79
CA ARG A 47 2.15 -0.58 -9.36
C ARG A 47 3.31 0.17 -8.70
N TRP A 48 3.31 0.20 -7.38
CA TRP A 48 4.49 0.55 -6.61
C TRP A 48 5.56 -0.54 -6.70
N SER A 49 6.83 -0.15 -6.55
CA SER A 49 7.94 -1.11 -6.38
C SER A 49 7.88 -1.66 -4.96
N ASP A 50 7.69 -2.96 -4.84
CA ASP A 50 7.41 -3.61 -3.56
C ASP A 50 8.66 -3.66 -2.65
N PHE A 51 8.48 -3.44 -1.35
CA PHE A 51 9.53 -3.60 -0.35
C PHE A 51 9.93 -5.07 -0.13
N VAL A 52 9.16 -6.01 -0.67
CA VAL A 52 9.51 -7.43 -0.79
C VAL A 52 9.80 -7.75 -2.26
N PRO A 53 11.01 -7.54 -2.77
CA PRO A 53 11.31 -7.66 -4.22
C PRO A 53 11.00 -9.03 -4.82
N ALA A 54 10.89 -10.08 -3.99
CA ALA A 54 10.48 -11.41 -4.43
C ALA A 54 9.06 -11.41 -5.03
N SER A 55 8.16 -10.56 -4.53
CA SER A 55 6.79 -10.46 -5.04
C SER A 55 6.74 -9.84 -6.44
N ASP A 56 7.53 -8.79 -6.70
CA ASP A 56 7.67 -8.23 -8.04
C ASP A 56 8.26 -9.24 -9.03
N GLN A 57 9.20 -10.07 -8.58
CA GLN A 57 9.74 -11.16 -9.40
C GLN A 57 8.68 -12.22 -9.75
N VAL A 58 7.81 -12.58 -8.80
CA VAL A 58 6.68 -13.49 -9.05
C VAL A 58 5.72 -12.89 -10.08
N LEU A 59 5.39 -11.60 -9.98
CA LEU A 59 4.55 -10.93 -10.97
C LEU A 59 5.17 -11.02 -12.36
N ARG A 60 6.45 -10.69 -12.51
CA ARG A 60 7.14 -10.64 -13.81
C ARG A 60 7.40 -12.01 -14.40
N ASN A 61 7.85 -12.96 -13.58
CA ASN A 61 8.39 -14.24 -14.08
C ASN A 61 7.34 -15.37 -14.15
N LYS A 62 6.21 -15.21 -13.43
CA LYS A 62 5.14 -16.21 -13.38
C LYS A 62 3.80 -15.64 -13.84
N ILE A 63 3.27 -14.64 -13.13
CA ILE A 63 1.90 -14.17 -13.34
C ILE A 63 1.73 -13.55 -14.73
N ILE A 64 2.68 -12.75 -15.21
CA ILE A 64 2.60 -12.15 -16.56
C ILE A 64 2.52 -13.21 -17.66
N PRO A 65 3.45 -14.20 -17.73
CA PRO A 65 3.37 -15.27 -18.73
C PRO A 65 2.12 -16.14 -18.59
N GLU A 66 1.67 -16.41 -17.37
CA GLU A 66 0.45 -17.19 -17.12
C GLU A 66 -0.81 -16.44 -17.58
N CYS A 67 -0.87 -15.10 -17.40
CA CYS A 67 -1.97 -14.28 -17.88
C CYS A 67 -2.09 -14.31 -19.40
N GLU A 68 -0.97 -14.15 -20.11
CA GLU A 68 -0.96 -14.21 -21.57
C GLU A 68 -1.45 -15.60 -22.07
N LYS A 69 -1.01 -16.66 -21.43
CA LYS A 69 -1.44 -18.03 -21.76
C LYS A 69 -2.91 -18.27 -21.43
N ALA A 70 -3.42 -17.79 -20.29
CA ALA A 70 -4.76 -18.07 -19.80
C ALA A 70 -5.84 -17.21 -20.50
N LEU A 71 -5.54 -15.94 -20.74
CA LEU A 71 -6.52 -14.94 -21.20
C LEU A 71 -6.22 -14.40 -22.60
N GLY A 72 -5.04 -14.66 -23.16
CA GLY A 72 -4.59 -14.00 -24.39
C GLY A 72 -4.34 -12.48 -24.20
N ILE A 73 -4.17 -12.02 -22.96
CA ILE A 73 -3.91 -10.63 -22.60
C ILE A 73 -2.41 -10.45 -22.37
N LYS A 74 -1.80 -9.54 -23.09
CA LYS A 74 -0.43 -9.10 -22.84
C LYS A 74 -0.42 -8.09 -21.69
N LEU A 75 0.29 -8.38 -20.61
CA LEU A 75 0.47 -7.46 -19.49
C LEU A 75 1.76 -6.64 -19.66
N ASN A 76 1.62 -5.31 -19.59
CA ASN A 76 2.72 -4.38 -19.46
C ASN A 76 2.78 -3.91 -18.00
N LEU A 77 3.67 -4.49 -17.19
CA LEU A 77 3.85 -4.12 -15.78
C LEU A 77 4.89 -3.03 -15.64
N GLU A 78 4.44 -1.85 -15.22
CA GLU A 78 5.27 -0.73 -14.79
C GLU A 78 5.32 -0.69 -13.25
N THR A 79 6.51 -0.52 -12.67
CA THR A 79 6.68 -0.32 -11.23
C THR A 79 7.43 0.97 -10.97
N ILE A 80 6.93 1.80 -10.04
CA ILE A 80 7.54 3.07 -9.64
C ILE A 80 7.60 3.19 -8.12
N ASN A 81 8.34 4.18 -7.62
CA ASN A 81 8.31 4.50 -6.20
C ASN A 81 6.88 4.92 -5.80
N ALA A 82 6.42 4.47 -4.63
CA ALA A 82 5.06 4.78 -4.17
C ALA A 82 4.81 6.29 -4.01
N ASN A 83 5.84 7.07 -3.64
CA ASN A 83 5.74 8.53 -3.54
C ASN A 83 5.45 9.22 -4.89
N ASP A 84 5.77 8.56 -6.03
CA ASP A 84 5.55 9.10 -7.38
C ASP A 84 4.17 8.74 -7.96
N ILE A 85 3.43 7.82 -7.33
CA ILE A 85 2.15 7.30 -7.86
C ILE A 85 1.12 8.43 -8.01
N GLN A 86 1.00 9.32 -7.04
CA GLN A 86 0.00 10.40 -7.12
C GLN A 86 0.28 11.37 -8.26
N ALA A 87 1.53 11.74 -8.49
CA ALA A 87 1.91 12.58 -9.63
C ALA A 87 1.62 11.85 -10.96
N ARG A 88 1.92 10.55 -11.01
CA ARG A 88 1.71 9.71 -12.19
C ARG A 88 0.23 9.55 -12.55
N ILE A 89 -0.63 9.26 -11.56
CA ILE A 89 -2.08 9.14 -11.80
C ILE A 89 -2.71 10.48 -12.17
N THR A 90 -2.32 11.57 -11.51
CA THR A 90 -2.81 12.92 -11.81
C THR A 90 -2.51 13.30 -13.25
N SER A 91 -1.27 13.08 -13.71
CA SER A 91 -0.87 13.32 -15.10
C SER A 91 -1.67 12.45 -16.10
N SER A 92 -1.93 11.18 -15.76
CA SER A 92 -2.71 10.26 -16.59
C SER A 92 -4.18 10.69 -16.71
N VAL A 93 -4.77 11.13 -15.62
CA VAL A 93 -6.16 11.64 -15.58
C VAL A 93 -6.27 12.93 -16.41
N GLN A 94 -5.34 13.88 -16.23
CA GLN A 94 -5.36 15.15 -16.96
C GLN A 94 -5.17 14.97 -18.48
N SER A 95 -4.31 14.02 -18.89
CA SER A 95 -4.08 13.73 -20.30
C SER A 95 -5.14 12.83 -20.93
N GLY A 96 -5.96 12.15 -20.13
CA GLY A 96 -6.89 11.12 -20.60
C GLY A 96 -6.18 9.92 -21.21
N ASN A 97 -4.93 9.67 -20.83
CA ASN A 97 -4.09 8.58 -21.35
C ASN A 97 -3.06 8.13 -20.33
N GLY A 98 -2.77 6.82 -20.29
CA GLY A 98 -1.81 6.23 -19.35
C GLY A 98 -2.09 4.76 -19.10
N PRO A 99 -1.67 4.23 -17.92
CA PRO A 99 -1.97 2.85 -17.53
C PRO A 99 -3.47 2.57 -17.47
N ASP A 100 -3.88 1.35 -17.84
CA ASP A 100 -5.28 0.91 -17.75
C ASP A 100 -5.69 0.65 -16.32
N VAL A 101 -4.80 0.03 -15.56
CA VAL A 101 -4.98 -0.29 -14.14
C VAL A 101 -3.85 0.36 -13.34
N ILE A 102 -4.20 1.07 -12.28
CA ILE A 102 -3.23 1.74 -11.40
C ILE A 102 -3.46 1.30 -9.96
N MET A 103 -2.45 0.72 -9.33
CA MET A 103 -2.48 0.47 -7.89
C MET A 103 -2.23 1.76 -7.13
N VAL A 104 -3.13 2.07 -6.21
CA VAL A 104 -3.03 3.20 -5.28
C VAL A 104 -3.04 2.70 -3.83
N LEU A 105 -2.75 3.61 -2.91
CA LEU A 105 -2.58 3.29 -1.49
C LEU A 105 -3.61 4.03 -0.63
N ASN A 106 -3.83 3.53 0.57
CA ASN A 106 -4.68 4.15 1.57
C ASN A 106 -6.10 4.47 1.02
N ASN A 107 -6.65 5.63 1.34
CA ASN A 107 -7.91 6.11 0.82
C ASN A 107 -7.79 6.97 -0.45
N TRP A 108 -6.65 6.91 -1.16
CA TRP A 108 -6.45 7.65 -2.42
C TRP A 108 -7.46 7.33 -3.53
N PRO A 109 -8.13 6.17 -3.59
CA PRO A 109 -9.24 5.97 -4.54
C PRO A 109 -10.26 7.12 -4.50
N ARG A 110 -10.51 7.68 -3.32
CA ARG A 110 -11.46 8.79 -3.11
C ARG A 110 -11.06 10.09 -3.83
N LEU A 111 -9.78 10.30 -4.10
CA LEU A 111 -9.28 11.47 -4.85
C LEU A 111 -9.66 11.41 -6.34
N TYR A 112 -9.86 10.22 -6.86
CA TYR A 112 -9.98 9.96 -8.30
C TYR A 112 -11.33 9.39 -8.72
N GLU A 113 -12.35 9.37 -7.87
CA GLU A 113 -13.68 8.76 -8.10
C GLU A 113 -14.29 9.12 -9.45
N ALA A 114 -14.19 10.38 -9.87
CA ALA A 114 -14.74 10.85 -11.15
C ALA A 114 -13.96 10.35 -12.39
N SER A 115 -12.79 9.76 -12.20
CA SER A 115 -11.88 9.35 -13.28
C SER A 115 -11.71 7.84 -13.40
N ILE A 116 -12.39 7.07 -12.56
CA ILE A 116 -12.32 5.61 -12.49
C ILE A 116 -13.57 4.95 -13.05
N ALA A 117 -13.38 3.77 -13.65
CA ALA A 117 -14.48 2.95 -14.12
C ALA A 117 -15.13 2.17 -12.96
N ASP A 118 -16.41 1.87 -13.10
CA ASP A 118 -17.12 1.00 -12.17
C ASP A 118 -16.59 -0.44 -12.27
N VAL A 119 -16.15 -0.98 -11.15
CA VAL A 119 -15.65 -2.36 -11.03
C VAL A 119 -16.48 -3.20 -10.06
N SER A 120 -17.72 -2.78 -9.77
CA SER A 120 -18.59 -3.46 -8.82
C SER A 120 -18.83 -4.94 -9.18
N ASP A 121 -18.99 -5.24 -10.46
CA ASP A 121 -19.11 -6.61 -10.96
C ASP A 121 -17.89 -7.49 -10.65
N VAL A 122 -16.69 -6.92 -10.72
CA VAL A 122 -15.42 -7.61 -10.41
C VAL A 122 -15.25 -7.77 -8.91
N ALA A 123 -15.38 -6.67 -8.16
CA ALA A 123 -15.15 -6.67 -6.71
C ALA A 123 -16.18 -7.56 -5.97
N GLU A 124 -17.45 -7.51 -6.32
CA GLU A 124 -18.46 -8.36 -5.71
C GLU A 124 -18.24 -9.86 -5.99
N GLU A 125 -17.83 -10.21 -7.20
CA GLU A 125 -17.49 -11.59 -7.56
C GLU A 125 -16.33 -12.12 -6.72
N ILE A 126 -15.24 -11.34 -6.59
CA ILE A 126 -14.06 -11.69 -5.79
C ILE A 126 -14.44 -11.81 -4.31
N GLY A 127 -15.11 -10.79 -3.76
CA GLY A 127 -15.54 -10.78 -2.37
C GLY A 127 -16.39 -11.99 -2.02
N LYS A 128 -17.38 -12.32 -2.85
CA LYS A 128 -18.23 -13.50 -2.67
C LYS A 128 -17.45 -14.81 -2.70
N ALA A 129 -16.47 -14.93 -3.60
CA ALA A 129 -15.66 -16.15 -3.75
C ALA A 129 -14.68 -16.36 -2.59
N GLN A 130 -14.32 -15.30 -1.84
CA GLN A 130 -13.25 -15.28 -0.85
C GLN A 130 -13.70 -14.88 0.56
N GLY A 131 -14.95 -15.14 0.92
CA GLY A 131 -15.47 -14.95 2.29
C GLY A 131 -15.76 -13.50 2.69
N GLY A 132 -15.74 -12.56 1.75
CA GLY A 132 -15.98 -11.13 1.94
C GLY A 132 -14.68 -10.34 2.18
N TYR A 133 -14.77 -9.05 1.85
CA TYR A 133 -13.71 -8.10 2.17
C TYR A 133 -13.71 -7.74 3.67
N TYR A 134 -12.54 -7.34 4.18
CA TYR A 134 -12.49 -6.67 5.47
C TYR A 134 -13.26 -5.34 5.42
N ASP A 135 -13.77 -4.91 6.57
CA ASP A 135 -14.55 -3.67 6.66
C ASP A 135 -13.75 -2.44 6.23
N ILE A 136 -12.45 -2.41 6.51
CA ILE A 136 -11.54 -1.37 6.04
C ILE A 136 -11.57 -1.24 4.52
N ALA A 137 -11.40 -2.37 3.81
CA ALA A 137 -11.40 -2.39 2.35
C ALA A 137 -12.74 -1.95 1.78
N ARG A 138 -13.82 -2.43 2.37
CA ARG A 138 -15.18 -2.01 1.99
C ARG A 138 -15.38 -0.51 2.23
N THR A 139 -14.98 0.01 3.38
CA THR A 139 -15.18 1.43 3.73
C THR A 139 -14.44 2.37 2.79
N ILE A 140 -13.24 1.98 2.31
CA ILE A 140 -12.45 2.79 1.38
C ILE A 140 -13.02 2.72 -0.04
N ASP A 141 -13.27 1.51 -0.55
CA ASP A 141 -13.48 1.28 -1.98
C ASP A 141 -14.95 1.12 -2.39
N ASN A 142 -15.87 0.96 -1.44
CA ASN A 142 -17.31 0.91 -1.74
C ASN A 142 -17.99 2.22 -1.33
N VAL A 143 -18.41 3.00 -2.31
CA VAL A 143 -19.10 4.27 -2.15
C VAL A 143 -20.54 4.11 -2.56
N ASP A 144 -21.48 4.22 -1.61
CA ASP A 144 -22.92 4.12 -1.87
C ASP A 144 -23.31 2.85 -2.65
N GLY A 145 -22.65 1.73 -2.35
CA GLY A 145 -22.90 0.45 -3.02
C GLY A 145 -22.13 0.24 -4.34
N LYS A 146 -21.36 1.21 -4.77
CA LYS A 146 -20.52 1.13 -5.97
C LYS A 146 -19.05 0.95 -5.61
N TRP A 147 -18.40 -0.05 -6.18
CA TRP A 147 -16.95 -0.25 -6.01
C TRP A 147 -16.16 0.62 -6.98
N ILE A 148 -15.34 1.50 -6.41
CA ILE A 148 -14.47 2.42 -7.14
C ILE A 148 -13.07 1.85 -7.37
N GLY A 149 -12.76 0.69 -6.81
CA GLY A 149 -11.50 -0.04 -6.98
C GLY A 149 -11.66 -1.50 -6.59
N VAL A 150 -10.69 -2.32 -6.95
CA VAL A 150 -10.57 -3.72 -6.51
C VAL A 150 -9.50 -3.79 -5.43
N PRO A 151 -9.89 -4.00 -4.14
CA PRO A 151 -8.92 -4.11 -3.06
C PRO A 151 -7.96 -5.28 -3.28
N TRP A 152 -6.65 -5.01 -3.26
CA TRP A 152 -5.60 -6.01 -3.49
C TRP A 152 -5.13 -6.64 -2.18
N ALA A 153 -4.61 -5.82 -1.27
CA ALA A 153 -4.02 -6.27 -0.02
C ALA A 153 -4.09 -5.17 1.05
N ILE A 154 -3.84 -5.56 2.30
CA ILE A 154 -3.77 -4.66 3.45
C ILE A 154 -2.45 -4.95 4.17
N GLY A 155 -1.64 -3.92 4.36
CA GLY A 155 -0.42 -3.96 5.14
C GLY A 155 -0.46 -2.93 6.25
N GLY A 156 0.70 -2.55 6.76
CA GLY A 156 0.84 -1.48 7.75
C GLY A 156 2.06 -1.65 8.62
N GLY A 157 2.33 -0.62 9.43
CA GLY A 157 3.45 -0.58 10.34
C GLY A 157 3.11 -1.13 11.73
N LEU A 158 4.09 -1.77 12.32
CA LEU A 158 4.19 -2.10 13.74
C LEU A 158 5.54 -1.58 14.23
N LEU A 159 5.74 -1.49 15.54
CA LEU A 159 7.08 -1.22 16.06
C LEU A 159 7.98 -2.42 15.78
N THR A 160 9.03 -2.20 15.04
CA THR A 160 10.13 -3.14 14.82
C THR A 160 11.23 -2.82 15.83
N ASN A 161 11.62 -3.76 16.66
CA ASN A 161 12.42 -3.53 17.84
C ASN A 161 13.65 -4.45 17.90
N ARG A 162 14.76 -3.96 18.48
CA ARG A 162 15.98 -4.73 18.80
C ARG A 162 15.80 -5.40 20.17
N LYS A 163 15.51 -6.70 20.18
CA LYS A 163 15.22 -7.47 21.39
C LYS A 163 16.33 -7.36 22.44
N SER A 164 17.58 -7.59 22.04
CA SER A 164 18.71 -7.57 22.97
C SER A 164 18.87 -6.24 23.69
N TRP A 165 18.67 -5.12 23.02
CA TRP A 165 18.79 -3.80 23.62
C TRP A 165 17.64 -3.47 24.58
N PHE A 166 16.42 -3.93 24.27
CA PHE A 166 15.31 -3.83 25.22
C PHE A 166 15.49 -4.74 26.45
N ASP A 167 16.06 -5.95 26.25
CA ASP A 167 16.41 -6.85 27.37
C ASP A 167 17.42 -6.19 28.31
N GLU A 168 18.43 -5.48 27.80
CA GLU A 168 19.46 -4.77 28.57
C GLU A 168 18.91 -3.66 29.49
N ILE A 169 17.78 -3.06 29.12
CA ILE A 169 17.11 -2.01 29.92
C ILE A 169 15.94 -2.56 30.80
N GLY A 170 15.77 -3.88 30.84
CA GLY A 170 14.84 -4.57 31.75
C GLY A 170 13.50 -5.00 31.13
N TYR A 171 13.38 -4.99 29.80
CA TYR A 171 12.20 -5.50 29.08
C TYR A 171 12.48 -6.90 28.50
N SER A 172 12.75 -7.88 29.39
CA SER A 172 12.98 -9.27 29.00
C SER A 172 11.70 -10.13 28.99
N GLU A 173 11.82 -11.37 28.51
CA GLU A 173 10.74 -12.36 28.52
C GLU A 173 9.49 -11.95 27.71
N GLY A 174 9.67 -11.21 26.62
CA GLY A 174 8.54 -10.76 25.78
C GLY A 174 7.77 -9.57 26.34
N LYS A 175 8.21 -8.97 27.45
CA LYS A 175 7.69 -7.69 27.94
C LYS A 175 8.13 -6.57 27.00
N PHE A 176 7.28 -5.56 26.86
CA PHE A 176 7.54 -4.37 26.08
C PHE A 176 6.76 -3.18 26.68
N PRO A 177 7.23 -1.94 26.53
CA PRO A 177 6.47 -0.77 26.99
C PRO A 177 5.04 -0.77 26.44
N GLU A 178 4.05 -0.70 27.33
CA GLU A 178 2.63 -0.72 26.94
C GLU A 178 2.06 0.69 26.73
N THR A 179 2.60 1.70 27.45
CA THR A 179 2.15 3.08 27.40
C THR A 179 3.19 3.99 26.76
N TRP A 180 2.76 5.18 26.31
CA TRP A 180 3.68 6.17 25.73
C TRP A 180 4.71 6.65 26.74
N GLU A 181 4.35 6.77 28.03
CA GLU A 181 5.26 7.12 29.10
C GLU A 181 6.35 6.08 29.30
N GLU A 182 5.97 4.80 29.33
CA GLU A 182 6.93 3.69 29.42
C GLU A 182 7.83 3.62 28.19
N TYR A 183 7.26 3.80 26.97
CA TYR A 183 8.01 3.78 25.72
C TYR A 183 9.02 4.94 25.66
N ARG A 184 8.62 6.14 26.12
CA ARG A 184 9.53 7.29 26.23
C ARG A 184 10.63 7.03 27.26
N ALA A 185 10.30 6.45 28.41
CA ALA A 185 11.29 6.13 29.44
C ALA A 185 12.31 5.07 28.95
N ALA A 186 11.85 4.07 28.20
CA ALA A 186 12.71 3.08 27.55
C ALA A 186 13.59 3.73 26.47
N GLY A 187 12.99 4.54 25.59
CA GLY A 187 13.69 5.23 24.50
C GLY A 187 14.78 6.17 25.01
N LYS A 188 14.53 6.88 26.12
CA LYS A 188 15.54 7.72 26.75
C LYS A 188 16.76 6.88 27.18
N LYS A 189 16.56 5.76 27.88
CA LYS A 189 17.66 4.87 28.29
C LYS A 189 18.44 4.35 27.09
N LEU A 190 17.75 3.96 26.02
CA LEU A 190 18.38 3.45 24.81
C LEU A 190 19.14 4.55 24.05
N LYS A 191 18.59 5.76 23.97
CA LYS A 191 19.31 6.90 23.36
C LYS A 191 20.54 7.29 24.17
N ASP A 192 20.45 7.30 25.50
CA ASP A 192 21.59 7.57 26.40
C ASP A 192 22.69 6.48 26.25
N ALA A 193 22.32 5.25 25.84
CA ALA A 193 23.24 4.16 25.49
C ALA A 193 23.74 4.21 24.03
N GLY A 194 23.35 5.19 23.23
CA GLY A 194 23.74 5.34 21.84
C GLY A 194 22.83 4.66 20.81
N HIS A 195 21.64 4.18 21.24
CA HIS A 195 20.68 3.45 20.43
C HIS A 195 19.31 4.17 20.37
N PRO A 196 19.22 5.37 19.75
CA PRO A 196 17.97 6.12 19.71
C PRO A 196 16.85 5.34 19.00
N PHE A 197 15.62 5.77 19.20
CA PHE A 197 14.50 5.41 18.32
C PHE A 197 14.62 6.13 16.98
N GLY A 198 14.09 5.52 15.93
CA GLY A 198 14.06 6.12 14.61
C GLY A 198 12.64 6.21 14.08
N GLN A 199 11.94 7.29 14.38
CA GLN A 199 10.61 7.52 13.84
C GLN A 199 10.67 8.49 12.67
N THR A 200 9.96 8.14 11.58
CA THR A 200 9.88 8.98 10.39
C THR A 200 8.92 10.16 10.64
N LEU A 201 9.38 11.36 10.37
CA LEU A 201 8.60 12.60 10.49
C LEU A 201 8.77 13.49 9.25
N GLY A 202 9.24 12.91 8.15
CA GLY A 202 9.25 13.48 6.80
C GLY A 202 7.98 13.18 6.02
N HIS A 203 7.90 13.69 4.79
CA HIS A 203 6.79 13.41 3.88
C HIS A 203 6.95 12.03 3.24
N THR A 204 6.29 11.04 3.81
CA THR A 204 6.29 9.66 3.33
C THR A 204 4.85 9.14 3.23
N PHE A 205 4.61 8.16 2.33
CA PHE A 205 3.25 7.64 2.15
C PHE A 205 2.83 6.65 3.25
N GLY A 206 3.77 5.99 3.92
CA GLY A 206 3.53 4.89 4.85
C GLY A 206 3.95 5.18 6.28
N ASP A 207 5.25 5.33 6.54
CA ASP A 207 5.79 5.32 7.90
C ASP A 207 5.38 6.53 8.75
N ALA A 208 5.43 7.75 8.19
CA ALA A 208 5.05 8.92 8.95
C ALA A 208 3.55 8.94 9.30
N PRO A 209 2.61 8.79 8.35
CA PRO A 209 1.20 8.65 8.71
C PRO A 209 0.95 7.43 9.59
N GLY A 210 1.60 6.29 9.31
CA GLY A 210 1.47 5.03 10.06
C GLY A 210 1.84 5.14 11.54
N PHE A 211 2.68 6.11 11.91
CA PHE A 211 3.00 6.40 13.31
C PHE A 211 2.15 7.53 13.89
N TRP A 212 2.10 8.70 13.21
CA TRP A 212 1.57 9.91 13.81
C TRP A 212 0.04 10.00 13.88
N TYR A 213 -0.70 9.34 12.98
CA TYR A 213 -2.16 9.23 13.08
C TYR A 213 -2.59 8.32 14.24
N PRO A 214 -2.11 7.07 14.38
CA PRO A 214 -2.39 6.25 15.56
C PRO A 214 -1.94 6.89 16.87
N TYR A 215 -0.81 7.61 16.84
CA TYR A 215 -0.34 8.38 17.97
C TYR A 215 -1.37 9.43 18.39
N LEU A 216 -1.83 10.29 17.48
CA LEU A 216 -2.87 11.28 17.71
C LEU A 216 -4.13 10.65 18.32
N TRP A 217 -4.63 9.61 17.70
CA TRP A 217 -5.84 8.93 18.14
C TRP A 217 -5.70 8.28 19.51
N SER A 218 -4.52 7.79 19.84
CA SER A 218 -4.24 7.18 21.15
C SER A 218 -4.34 8.17 22.33
N TRP A 219 -4.13 9.45 22.04
CA TRP A 219 -4.36 10.54 22.99
C TRP A 219 -5.82 11.00 23.08
N GLY A 220 -6.67 10.55 22.16
CA GLY A 220 -8.06 10.98 22.02
C GLY A 220 -8.26 12.11 21.00
N GLY A 221 -7.19 12.55 20.34
CA GLY A 221 -7.29 13.52 19.25
C GLY A 221 -7.97 12.93 18.02
N LYS A 222 -8.60 13.77 17.22
CA LYS A 222 -9.30 13.39 15.99
C LYS A 222 -9.28 14.53 14.98
N GLU A 223 -9.37 14.20 13.70
CA GLU A 223 -9.34 15.20 12.64
C GLU A 223 -10.67 15.97 12.55
N VAL A 224 -11.76 15.23 12.48
CA VAL A 224 -13.13 15.76 12.36
C VAL A 224 -14.10 15.02 13.25
N GLU A 225 -15.29 15.57 13.43
CA GLU A 225 -16.43 14.90 14.07
C GLU A 225 -17.03 13.83 13.13
N ALA A 226 -17.95 13.03 13.64
CA ALA A 226 -18.61 11.95 12.88
C ALA A 226 -19.40 12.44 11.66
N ASP A 227 -19.69 13.75 11.58
CA ASP A 227 -20.35 14.35 10.42
C ASP A 227 -19.43 14.49 9.18
N GLY A 228 -18.11 14.22 9.35
CA GLY A 228 -17.10 14.35 8.30
C GLY A 228 -16.87 15.80 7.81
N LYS A 229 -17.27 16.80 8.56
CA LYS A 229 -17.21 18.23 8.19
C LYS A 229 -16.69 19.11 9.30
N THR A 230 -17.14 18.90 10.51
CA THR A 230 -16.75 19.72 11.66
C THR A 230 -15.34 19.35 12.09
N VAL A 231 -14.38 20.25 11.85
CA VAL A 231 -12.98 20.03 12.24
C VAL A 231 -12.86 20.00 13.77
N ALA A 232 -12.29 18.92 14.31
CA ALA A 232 -12.19 18.64 15.74
C ALA A 232 -10.75 18.62 16.26
N LEU A 233 -9.77 18.92 15.42
CA LEU A 233 -8.35 18.77 15.75
C LEU A 233 -7.89 19.69 16.90
N ASN A 234 -8.42 20.92 17.01
CA ASN A 234 -8.03 21.87 18.04
C ASN A 234 -8.68 21.50 19.40
N SER A 235 -8.19 20.47 20.02
CA SER A 235 -8.67 19.96 21.31
C SER A 235 -7.53 19.89 22.34
N LYS A 236 -7.89 19.78 23.61
CA LYS A 236 -6.91 19.60 24.70
C LYS A 236 -6.08 18.34 24.49
N GLU A 237 -6.72 17.26 24.08
CA GLU A 237 -6.10 15.94 23.82
C GLU A 237 -5.03 16.05 22.71
N THR A 238 -5.33 16.78 21.63
CA THR A 238 -4.37 17.03 20.56
C THR A 238 -3.19 17.87 21.06
N ILE A 239 -3.47 18.97 21.79
CA ILE A 239 -2.40 19.83 22.35
C ILE A 239 -1.49 19.03 23.30
N ASP A 240 -2.08 18.22 24.19
CA ASP A 240 -1.32 17.38 25.12
C ASP A 240 -0.46 16.34 24.35
N SER A 241 -0.99 15.74 23.29
CA SER A 241 -0.23 14.83 22.43
C SER A 241 0.98 15.52 21.79
N VAL A 242 0.81 16.74 21.29
CA VAL A 242 1.91 17.51 20.67
C VAL A 242 2.96 17.90 21.71
N LYS A 243 2.57 18.32 22.90
CA LYS A 243 3.50 18.61 24.01
C LYS A 243 4.32 17.39 24.39
N PHE A 244 3.68 16.21 24.49
CA PHE A 244 4.39 14.97 24.78
C PHE A 244 5.32 14.58 23.64
N ALA A 245 4.88 14.72 22.37
CA ALA A 245 5.68 14.39 21.20
C ALA A 245 6.99 15.18 21.14
N VAL A 246 6.98 16.48 21.49
CA VAL A 246 8.19 17.31 21.56
C VAL A 246 9.21 16.71 22.54
N GLY A 247 8.75 16.36 23.74
CA GLY A 247 9.61 15.72 24.73
C GLY A 247 10.07 14.33 24.31
N PHE A 248 9.17 13.49 23.76
CA PHE A 248 9.49 12.17 23.24
C PHE A 248 10.55 12.23 22.14
N TRP A 249 10.39 13.14 21.19
CA TRP A 249 11.36 13.32 20.09
C TRP A 249 12.74 13.66 20.63
N LYS A 250 12.82 14.68 21.48
CA LYS A 250 14.07 15.15 22.09
C LYS A 250 14.75 14.03 22.89
N ASP A 251 14.00 13.31 23.72
CA ASP A 251 14.54 12.34 24.66
C ASP A 251 14.90 11.02 24.00
N CYS A 252 14.21 10.63 22.89
CA CYS A 252 14.27 9.28 22.38
C CYS A 252 14.73 9.16 20.93
N CYS A 253 14.36 10.13 20.05
CA CYS A 253 14.49 9.92 18.61
C CYS A 253 15.82 10.41 18.03
N ASP A 254 16.18 9.79 16.90
CA ASP A 254 17.23 10.29 16.01
C ASP A 254 16.69 11.50 15.22
N GLU A 255 17.46 12.59 15.18
CA GLU A 255 17.06 13.83 14.53
C GLU A 255 16.92 13.68 13.00
N GLY A 256 17.61 12.71 12.39
CA GLY A 256 17.49 12.39 10.98
C GLY A 256 16.08 12.04 10.54
N GLY A 257 15.23 11.57 11.45
CA GLY A 257 13.84 11.23 11.21
C GLY A 257 13.00 12.34 10.56
N LEU A 258 13.37 13.60 10.76
CA LEU A 258 12.74 14.77 10.12
C LEU A 258 12.86 14.80 8.58
N ALA A 259 13.88 14.11 8.04
CA ALA A 259 14.16 14.11 6.60
C ALA A 259 14.08 12.69 5.99
N TRP A 260 13.64 11.69 6.75
CA TRP A 260 13.59 10.31 6.27
C TRP A 260 12.45 10.08 5.29
N ASP A 261 12.73 9.21 4.32
CA ASP A 261 11.75 8.52 3.48
C ASP A 261 11.40 7.13 4.04
N ASP A 262 10.45 6.41 3.42
CA ASP A 262 10.01 5.06 3.85
C ASP A 262 11.09 3.97 3.75
N SER A 263 12.30 4.29 3.31
CA SER A 263 13.45 3.37 3.27
C SER A 263 14.58 3.79 4.22
N SER A 264 14.53 4.98 4.77
CA SER A 264 15.60 5.54 5.62
C SER A 264 15.67 4.84 6.97
N ASN A 265 14.53 4.61 7.62
CA ASN A 265 14.42 3.85 8.86
C ASN A 265 14.90 2.40 8.68
N ASN A 266 14.63 1.76 7.53
CA ASN A 266 15.15 0.44 7.20
C ASN A 266 16.68 0.42 7.23
N ARG A 267 17.32 1.38 6.54
CA ARG A 267 18.78 1.49 6.53
C ARG A 267 19.34 1.74 7.93
N ALA A 268 18.73 2.66 8.68
CA ALA A 268 19.16 2.99 10.04
C ALA A 268 19.02 1.81 11.01
N PHE A 269 17.97 1.03 10.91
CA PHE A 269 17.77 -0.16 11.75
C PHE A 269 18.74 -1.28 11.38
N LEU A 270 18.85 -1.58 10.08
CA LEU A 270 19.74 -2.65 9.59
C LEU A 270 21.23 -2.35 9.82
N SER A 271 21.62 -1.07 9.90
CA SER A 271 22.98 -0.66 10.26
C SER A 271 23.25 -0.61 11.77
N GLY A 272 22.25 -0.87 12.61
CA GLY A 272 22.39 -0.80 14.07
C GLY A 272 22.38 0.62 14.64
N THR A 273 21.92 1.62 13.87
CA THR A 273 21.86 3.02 14.32
C THR A 273 20.68 3.24 15.28
N ILE A 274 19.54 2.57 15.08
CA ILE A 274 18.32 2.78 15.84
C ILE A 274 17.81 1.47 16.45
N SER A 275 17.13 1.58 17.58
CA SER A 275 16.63 0.44 18.38
C SER A 275 15.18 0.08 18.15
N SER A 276 14.37 1.04 17.71
CA SER A 276 12.93 0.88 17.47
C SER A 276 12.46 1.84 16.39
N THR A 277 11.58 1.37 15.52
CA THR A 277 10.94 2.20 14.47
C THR A 277 9.56 1.63 14.11
N ASN A 278 8.61 2.50 13.75
CA ASN A 278 7.40 2.04 13.07
C ASN A 278 7.75 1.67 11.63
N ASN A 279 7.44 0.44 11.23
CA ASN A 279 7.75 -0.07 9.91
C ASN A 279 6.85 -1.26 9.55
N GLY A 280 6.66 -1.51 8.27
CA GLY A 280 6.20 -2.82 7.81
C GLY A 280 7.26 -3.90 8.11
N ALA A 281 6.99 -5.15 7.76
CA ALA A 281 7.91 -6.25 8.05
C ALA A 281 9.18 -6.26 7.17
N SER A 282 9.40 -5.24 6.33
CA SER A 282 10.50 -5.20 5.34
C SER A 282 11.89 -5.31 5.97
N ILE A 283 12.12 -4.68 7.12
CA ILE A 283 13.38 -4.77 7.87
C ILE A 283 13.65 -6.23 8.27
N TYR A 284 12.67 -6.89 8.86
CA TYR A 284 12.78 -8.27 9.31
C TYR A 284 13.05 -9.23 8.14
N LEU A 285 12.27 -9.09 7.06
CA LEU A 285 12.39 -9.95 5.87
C LEU A 285 13.73 -9.75 5.16
N GLU A 286 14.23 -8.52 5.07
CA GLU A 286 15.55 -8.24 4.50
C GLU A 286 16.68 -8.82 5.35
N ALA A 287 16.63 -8.64 6.68
CA ALA A 287 17.61 -9.22 7.61
C ALA A 287 17.59 -10.75 7.56
N LYS A 288 16.41 -11.37 7.46
CA LYS A 288 16.25 -12.82 7.35
C LYS A 288 16.76 -13.39 6.03
N LYS A 289 16.57 -12.64 4.93
CA LYS A 289 17.05 -13.00 3.59
C LYS A 289 18.57 -12.93 3.47
N LYS A 290 19.23 -12.03 4.22
CA LYS A 290 20.68 -11.82 4.19
C LYS A 290 21.31 -12.01 5.57
N PRO A 291 21.21 -13.21 6.18
CA PRO A 291 21.58 -13.45 7.58
C PRO A 291 23.07 -13.23 7.87
N ASP A 292 23.94 -13.40 6.86
CA ASP A 292 25.38 -13.18 6.99
C ASP A 292 25.81 -11.72 6.78
N SER A 293 24.92 -10.89 6.21
CA SER A 293 25.17 -9.46 5.96
C SER A 293 24.70 -8.58 7.11
N TYR A 294 23.65 -9.00 7.80
CA TYR A 294 23.06 -8.25 8.90
C TYR A 294 23.24 -9.02 10.19
N LEU A 295 24.20 -8.57 10.99
CA LEU A 295 24.57 -9.21 12.25
C LEU A 295 24.36 -8.25 13.42
N THR A 296 24.10 -8.81 14.60
CA THR A 296 24.19 -8.08 15.86
C THR A 296 25.64 -7.82 16.23
N GLU A 297 25.87 -7.00 17.24
CA GLU A 297 27.21 -6.71 17.79
C GLU A 297 27.92 -7.99 18.32
N LYS A 298 27.12 -9.03 18.63
CA LYS A 298 27.60 -10.34 19.07
C LYS A 298 27.84 -11.33 17.91
N GLY A 299 27.71 -10.87 16.66
CA GLY A 299 27.89 -11.69 15.47
C GLY A 299 26.76 -12.70 15.18
N THR A 300 25.61 -12.57 15.82
CA THR A 300 24.44 -13.39 15.52
C THR A 300 23.58 -12.74 14.42
N PRO A 301 22.88 -13.53 13.58
CA PRO A 301 21.97 -12.96 12.58
C PRO A 301 20.93 -12.01 13.17
N LEU A 302 20.88 -10.78 12.67
CA LEU A 302 20.06 -9.69 13.18
C LEU A 302 18.56 -10.05 13.25
N TRP A 303 18.04 -10.80 12.26
CA TRP A 303 16.62 -11.17 12.25
C TRP A 303 16.17 -11.97 13.50
N LYS A 304 17.09 -12.65 14.19
CA LYS A 304 16.82 -13.36 15.45
C LYS A 304 16.68 -12.42 16.66
N ASP A 305 17.13 -11.18 16.49
CA ASP A 305 17.08 -10.12 17.49
C ASP A 305 15.93 -9.11 17.21
N ILE A 306 15.08 -9.40 16.21
CA ILE A 306 13.95 -8.55 15.86
C ILE A 306 12.65 -9.14 16.37
N PHE A 307 11.79 -8.28 16.91
CA PHE A 307 10.40 -8.60 17.22
C PHE A 307 9.49 -7.42 16.92
N HIS A 308 8.21 -7.68 16.73
CA HIS A 308 7.22 -6.67 16.40
C HIS A 308 6.19 -6.50 17.52
N THR A 309 5.81 -5.27 17.80
CA THR A 309 4.74 -4.93 18.73
C THR A 309 3.84 -3.84 18.16
N ARG A 310 2.61 -3.78 18.67
CA ARG A 310 1.75 -2.63 18.40
C ARG A 310 2.35 -1.36 19.00
N LEU A 311 1.93 -0.20 18.47
CA LEU A 311 2.21 1.09 19.11
C LEU A 311 1.67 1.11 20.54
N PRO A 312 2.30 1.85 21.46
CA PRO A 312 1.81 1.99 22.83
C PRO A 312 0.37 2.51 22.89
N LYS A 313 -0.34 2.16 23.95
CA LYS A 313 -1.66 2.70 24.25
C LYS A 313 -1.55 4.05 24.94
N GLY A 314 -2.47 4.94 24.63
CA GLY A 314 -2.72 6.17 25.35
C GLY A 314 -4.10 6.18 26.01
N THR A 315 -4.52 7.34 26.53
CA THR A 315 -5.83 7.52 27.18
C THR A 315 -7.02 7.28 26.22
N GLY A 316 -6.83 7.52 24.92
CA GLY A 316 -7.82 7.28 23.89
C GLY A 316 -7.86 5.84 23.38
N GLY A 317 -6.86 5.02 23.70
CA GLY A 317 -6.79 3.62 23.28
C GLY A 317 -5.47 3.24 22.59
N GLN A 318 -5.51 2.13 21.84
CA GLN A 318 -4.39 1.60 21.04
C GLN A 318 -4.86 1.34 19.61
N PHE A 319 -4.21 1.94 18.63
CA PHE A 319 -4.62 1.91 17.24
C PHE A 319 -3.46 1.59 16.30
N ALA A 320 -3.81 1.18 15.08
CA ALA A 320 -2.92 1.11 13.93
C ALA A 320 -3.56 1.85 12.76
N LEU A 321 -2.75 2.34 11.84
CA LEU A 321 -3.19 2.80 10.53
C LEU A 321 -2.78 1.76 9.49
N PRO A 322 -3.70 0.92 9.02
CA PRO A 322 -3.41 0.00 7.92
C PRO A 322 -3.21 0.74 6.61
N THR A 323 -2.30 0.24 5.80
CA THR A 323 -2.11 0.68 4.42
C THR A 323 -2.88 -0.28 3.51
N GLN A 324 -3.93 0.21 2.88
CA GLN A 324 -4.65 -0.56 1.87
C GLN A 324 -4.05 -0.31 0.49
N PHE A 325 -3.99 -1.37 -0.31
CA PHE A 325 -3.60 -1.36 -1.71
C PHE A 325 -4.82 -1.68 -2.56
N THR A 326 -5.10 -0.83 -3.53
CA THR A 326 -6.30 -0.96 -4.37
C THR A 326 -5.94 -0.76 -5.84
N ASP A 327 -6.37 -1.67 -6.71
CA ASP A 327 -6.26 -1.52 -8.15
C ASP A 327 -7.45 -0.71 -8.70
N LEU A 328 -7.18 0.46 -9.26
CA LEU A 328 -8.14 1.32 -9.95
C LEU A 328 -8.16 0.99 -11.44
N LEU A 329 -9.32 0.71 -12.01
CA LEU A 329 -9.51 0.68 -13.46
C LEU A 329 -9.82 2.09 -13.95
N MET A 330 -8.94 2.64 -14.78
CA MET A 330 -9.06 4.03 -15.21
C MET A 330 -10.16 4.22 -16.25
N GLY A 331 -10.98 5.26 -16.06
CA GLY A 331 -12.13 5.57 -16.95
C GLY A 331 -11.74 5.86 -18.40
N TYR A 332 -10.55 6.39 -18.63
CA TYR A 332 -10.02 6.64 -19.98
C TYR A 332 -9.52 5.38 -20.70
N SER A 333 -9.36 4.25 -20.00
CA SER A 333 -8.87 2.99 -20.59
C SER A 333 -9.76 2.54 -21.74
N LYS A 334 -9.15 2.18 -22.85
CA LYS A 334 -9.81 1.58 -24.02
C LYS A 334 -9.89 0.05 -23.90
N ASN A 335 -9.26 -0.52 -22.88
CA ASN A 335 -9.15 -1.95 -22.65
C ASN A 335 -10.04 -2.43 -21.48
N GLN A 336 -11.16 -1.75 -21.20
CA GLN A 336 -12.03 -1.97 -20.03
C GLN A 336 -12.34 -3.46 -19.79
N LYS A 337 -12.76 -4.18 -20.84
CA LYS A 337 -13.11 -5.60 -20.74
C LYS A 337 -11.87 -6.44 -20.36
N ALA A 338 -10.77 -6.25 -21.08
CA ALA A 338 -9.55 -7.01 -20.84
C ALA A 338 -8.98 -6.73 -19.43
N ALA A 339 -9.04 -5.48 -18.97
CA ALA A 339 -8.62 -5.10 -17.63
C ALA A 339 -9.50 -5.74 -16.54
N LYS A 340 -10.83 -5.77 -16.72
CA LYS A 340 -11.73 -6.49 -15.79
C LYS A 340 -11.48 -8.01 -15.79
N ASP A 341 -11.28 -8.62 -16.95
CA ASP A 341 -10.96 -10.04 -17.05
C ASP A 341 -9.62 -10.36 -16.38
N PHE A 342 -8.61 -9.49 -16.55
CA PHE A 342 -7.34 -9.58 -15.84
C PHE A 342 -7.52 -9.46 -14.33
N LEU A 343 -8.25 -8.47 -13.83
CA LEU A 343 -8.48 -8.28 -12.39
C LEU A 343 -9.18 -9.50 -11.76
N ARG A 344 -10.20 -10.08 -12.40
CA ARG A 344 -10.82 -11.33 -11.94
C ARG A 344 -9.83 -12.48 -11.86
N TRP A 345 -9.06 -12.65 -12.92
CA TRP A 345 -8.11 -13.75 -13.03
C TRP A 345 -6.97 -13.62 -12.01
N VAL A 346 -6.37 -12.45 -11.87
CA VAL A 346 -5.24 -12.26 -10.95
C VAL A 346 -5.66 -12.38 -9.48
N HIS A 347 -6.90 -12.05 -9.16
CA HIS A 347 -7.47 -12.26 -7.82
C HIS A 347 -8.02 -13.68 -7.58
N SER A 348 -8.03 -14.55 -8.60
CA SER A 348 -8.39 -15.96 -8.35
C SER A 348 -7.40 -16.58 -7.36
N LYS A 349 -7.90 -17.45 -6.45
CA LYS A 349 -7.06 -18.02 -5.39
C LYS A 349 -5.74 -18.59 -5.89
N PRO A 350 -5.68 -19.48 -6.93
CA PRO A 350 -4.43 -20.10 -7.34
C PRO A 350 -3.42 -19.11 -7.94
N VAL A 351 -3.87 -17.98 -8.48
CA VAL A 351 -2.99 -16.96 -9.04
C VAL A 351 -2.53 -16.00 -7.96
N PHE A 352 -3.45 -15.47 -7.17
CA PHE A 352 -3.14 -14.53 -6.08
C PHE A 352 -2.24 -15.17 -5.02
N GLU A 353 -2.47 -16.45 -4.69
CA GLU A 353 -1.67 -17.21 -3.73
C GLU A 353 -0.17 -17.24 -4.07
N GLN A 354 0.19 -17.23 -5.36
CA GLN A 354 1.60 -17.20 -5.78
C GLN A 354 2.27 -15.89 -5.33
N TRP A 355 1.60 -14.75 -5.53
CA TRP A 355 2.08 -13.46 -5.07
C TRP A 355 2.02 -13.39 -3.54
N PHE A 356 0.89 -13.74 -2.94
CA PHE A 356 0.65 -13.66 -1.49
C PHE A 356 1.69 -14.46 -0.68
N THR A 357 1.98 -15.69 -1.10
CA THR A 357 3.01 -16.52 -0.47
C THR A 357 4.39 -15.87 -0.54
N SER A 358 4.70 -15.19 -1.65
CA SER A 358 5.99 -14.50 -1.82
C SER A 358 6.16 -13.28 -0.92
N GLN A 359 5.07 -12.73 -0.40
CA GLN A 359 5.06 -11.65 0.60
C GLN A 359 5.50 -12.10 2.00
N GLN A 360 5.46 -13.40 2.29
CA GLN A 360 5.89 -13.99 3.57
C GLN A 360 5.25 -13.33 4.81
N GLY A 361 4.01 -12.85 4.68
CA GLY A 361 3.29 -12.16 5.76
C GLY A 361 3.56 -10.65 5.86
N TYR A 362 4.20 -10.03 4.85
CA TYR A 362 4.38 -8.58 4.77
C TYR A 362 3.04 -7.84 4.66
N THR A 363 2.10 -8.39 3.89
CA THR A 363 0.73 -7.91 3.78
C THR A 363 -0.26 -9.04 3.99
N ASP A 364 -1.47 -8.73 4.44
CA ASP A 364 -2.62 -9.62 4.34
C ASP A 364 -3.35 -9.38 3.01
N GLY A 365 -4.10 -10.38 2.52
CA GLY A 365 -5.02 -10.17 1.42
C GLY A 365 -6.22 -9.33 1.85
N ALA A 366 -6.86 -8.64 0.91
CA ALA A 366 -7.99 -7.76 1.24
C ALA A 366 -9.28 -8.48 1.63
N THR A 367 -9.34 -9.82 1.49
CA THR A 367 -10.50 -10.67 1.82
C THR A 367 -10.19 -11.62 2.98
N LYS A 368 -11.23 -12.07 3.68
CA LYS A 368 -11.13 -12.95 4.87
C LYS A 368 -10.58 -14.35 4.59
N GLU A 369 -10.50 -14.75 3.32
CA GLU A 369 -9.86 -16.00 2.92
C GLU A 369 -8.39 -16.08 3.34
N TRP A 370 -7.65 -14.98 3.24
CA TRP A 370 -6.20 -14.92 3.41
C TRP A 370 -5.77 -14.89 4.86
N GLU A 371 -6.65 -14.52 5.80
CA GLU A 371 -6.40 -14.58 7.24
C GLU A 371 -6.05 -16.01 7.72
N LYS A 372 -6.57 -17.03 7.04
CA LYS A 372 -6.39 -18.44 7.38
C LYS A 372 -5.25 -19.11 6.62
N HIS A 373 -4.55 -18.38 5.77
CA HIS A 373 -3.52 -18.94 4.91
C HIS A 373 -2.34 -19.49 5.74
N PRO A 374 -1.77 -20.67 5.35
CA PRO A 374 -0.66 -21.30 6.09
C PRO A 374 0.60 -20.42 6.25
N VAL A 375 0.80 -19.38 5.44
CA VAL A 375 1.93 -18.46 5.56
C VAL A 375 2.05 -17.88 6.97
N TRP A 376 0.93 -17.65 7.66
CA TRP A 376 0.89 -17.14 9.02
C TRP A 376 1.39 -18.10 10.10
N ASN A 377 1.50 -19.40 9.77
CA ASN A 377 2.01 -20.43 10.65
C ASN A 377 3.50 -20.72 10.46
N VAL A 378 4.14 -20.11 9.43
CA VAL A 378 5.55 -20.36 9.09
C VAL A 378 6.48 -19.63 10.06
N ASP A 379 6.09 -18.41 10.45
CA ASP A 379 6.92 -17.54 11.25
C ASP A 379 6.10 -16.75 12.29
N PRO A 380 6.17 -17.13 13.57
CA PRO A 380 5.41 -16.47 14.64
C PRO A 380 5.71 -14.97 14.80
N VAL A 381 6.90 -14.50 14.39
CA VAL A 381 7.29 -13.08 14.45
C VAL A 381 6.40 -12.24 13.50
N MET A 382 5.82 -12.86 12.48
CA MET A 382 4.95 -12.21 11.49
C MET A 382 3.47 -12.17 11.88
N LEU A 383 3.04 -12.97 12.88
CA LEU A 383 1.63 -13.05 13.28
C LEU A 383 0.96 -11.71 13.63
N PRO A 384 1.63 -10.74 14.26
CA PRO A 384 1.01 -9.44 14.57
C PRO A 384 0.53 -8.68 13.34
N PHE A 385 1.12 -8.91 12.15
CA PHE A 385 0.73 -8.26 10.91
C PHE A 385 -0.60 -8.78 10.35
N ARG A 386 -0.93 -10.08 10.56
CA ARG A 386 -2.21 -10.68 10.16
C ARG A 386 -3.42 -9.96 10.74
N ASP A 387 -3.30 -9.42 11.94
CA ASP A 387 -4.42 -8.84 12.66
C ASP A 387 -4.68 -7.37 12.28
N LEU A 388 -3.78 -6.74 11.52
CA LEU A 388 -3.88 -5.32 11.14
C LEU A 388 -5.22 -4.94 10.49
N PRO A 389 -5.81 -5.73 9.57
CA PRO A 389 -7.09 -5.39 8.96
C PRO A 389 -8.25 -5.29 9.97
N ASN A 390 -8.15 -5.97 11.12
CA ASN A 390 -9.21 -6.07 12.14
C ASN A 390 -9.07 -5.01 13.25
N VAL A 391 -7.89 -4.40 13.42
CA VAL A 391 -7.59 -3.48 14.53
C VAL A 391 -7.28 -2.07 14.07
N GLY A 392 -7.35 -1.85 12.78
CA GLY A 392 -7.03 -0.59 12.16
C GLY A 392 -8.11 0.46 12.30
N ARG A 393 -7.68 1.73 12.30
CA ARG A 393 -8.53 2.91 12.17
C ARG A 393 -8.15 3.63 10.88
N LEU A 394 -9.11 4.26 10.22
CA LEU A 394 -8.89 4.99 8.98
C LEU A 394 -8.70 6.48 9.25
N VAL A 395 -7.99 7.13 8.34
CA VAL A 395 -7.82 8.59 8.31
C VAL A 395 -9.18 9.31 8.14
N GLY A 396 -9.25 10.56 8.62
CA GLY A 396 -10.52 11.29 8.67
C GLY A 396 -11.36 10.97 9.92
N TYR A 397 -10.80 10.25 10.88
CA TYR A 397 -11.50 9.91 12.13
C TYR A 397 -11.84 11.20 12.92
N ALA A 398 -13.05 11.34 13.50
CA ALA A 398 -14.15 10.37 13.62
C ALA A 398 -15.12 10.31 12.42
N GLY A 399 -14.90 11.06 11.35
CA GLY A 399 -15.69 11.03 10.13
C GLY A 399 -15.28 9.90 9.16
N PRO A 400 -15.82 9.92 7.93
CA PRO A 400 -15.51 8.93 6.91
C PRO A 400 -14.12 9.17 6.28
N PRO A 401 -13.46 8.12 5.74
CA PRO A 401 -12.20 8.25 5.00
C PRO A 401 -12.45 8.74 3.55
N ASP A 402 -13.16 9.83 3.42
CA ASP A 402 -13.62 10.41 2.15
C ASP A 402 -12.50 11.17 1.40
N ARG A 403 -12.89 11.93 0.38
CA ARG A 403 -11.99 12.76 -0.43
C ARG A 403 -11.26 13.80 0.42
N ALA A 404 -11.93 14.46 1.37
CA ALA A 404 -11.31 15.45 2.23
C ALA A 404 -10.25 14.81 3.13
N ALA A 405 -10.57 13.66 3.74
CA ALA A 405 -9.60 12.89 4.52
C ALA A 405 -8.38 12.46 3.69
N ALA A 406 -8.57 12.04 2.43
CA ALA A 406 -7.48 11.68 1.53
C ALA A 406 -6.60 12.90 1.19
N GLU A 407 -7.21 14.05 1.01
CA GLU A 407 -6.48 15.30 0.76
C GLU A 407 -5.64 15.73 1.97
N VAL A 408 -6.17 15.61 3.19
CA VAL A 408 -5.44 15.90 4.43
C VAL A 408 -4.18 15.06 4.56
N VAL A 409 -4.28 13.74 4.32
CA VAL A 409 -3.12 12.83 4.36
C VAL A 409 -2.09 13.20 3.29
N THR A 410 -2.56 13.45 2.07
CA THR A 410 -1.70 13.81 0.93
C THR A 410 -0.96 15.12 1.14
N LYS A 411 -1.56 16.07 1.86
CA LYS A 411 -0.94 17.34 2.26
C LYS A 411 -0.08 17.23 3.52
N TYR A 412 0.01 16.06 4.14
CA TYR A 412 0.77 15.79 5.36
C TYR A 412 0.43 16.68 6.56
N ILE A 413 -0.78 17.23 6.63
CA ILE A 413 -1.14 18.26 7.63
C ILE A 413 -0.90 17.76 9.07
N ILE A 414 -1.30 16.54 9.40
CA ILE A 414 -1.10 15.96 10.74
C ILE A 414 0.39 15.69 11.02
N VAL A 415 1.13 15.17 10.05
CA VAL A 415 2.57 14.93 10.17
C VAL A 415 3.31 16.25 10.40
N ASP A 416 2.99 17.27 9.60
CA ASP A 416 3.60 18.59 9.69
C ASP A 416 3.30 19.30 11.01
N MET A 417 2.13 19.07 11.60
CA MET A 417 1.81 19.58 12.94
C MET A 417 2.85 19.13 13.97
N TYR A 418 3.16 17.83 13.99
CA TYR A 418 4.19 17.28 14.87
C TYR A 418 5.59 17.74 14.46
N ALA A 419 5.91 17.75 13.17
CA ALA A 419 7.20 18.20 12.66
C ALA A 419 7.51 19.65 13.04
N LYS A 420 6.56 20.56 12.90
CA LYS A 420 6.70 21.97 13.30
C LYS A 420 6.93 22.11 14.81
N ALA A 421 6.20 21.35 15.60
CA ALA A 421 6.33 21.41 17.06
C ALA A 421 7.70 20.90 17.54
N VAL A 422 8.19 19.77 17.01
CA VAL A 422 9.53 19.25 17.40
C VAL A 422 10.67 20.16 16.92
N GLN A 423 10.42 20.97 15.89
CA GLN A 423 11.35 21.99 15.41
C GLN A 423 11.24 23.33 16.15
N GLY A 424 10.41 23.40 17.20
CA GLY A 424 10.37 24.55 18.13
C GLY A 424 9.14 25.45 18.03
N MET A 425 8.15 25.13 17.17
CA MET A 425 6.87 25.82 17.21
C MET A 425 6.13 25.47 18.50
N PRO A 426 5.55 26.44 19.26
CA PRO A 426 4.70 26.12 20.41
C PRO A 426 3.59 25.13 20.04
N ALA A 427 3.28 24.19 20.94
CA ALA A 427 2.31 23.13 20.66
C ALA A 427 0.94 23.68 20.27
N GLU A 428 0.46 24.68 20.95
CA GLU A 428 -0.81 25.36 20.67
C GLU A 428 -0.83 26.01 19.28
N ASP A 429 0.29 26.60 18.85
CA ASP A 429 0.42 27.24 17.54
C ASP A 429 0.49 26.19 16.42
N ALA A 430 1.18 25.06 16.66
CA ALA A 430 1.23 23.95 15.71
C ALA A 430 -0.16 23.32 15.51
N VAL A 431 -0.91 23.10 16.58
CA VAL A 431 -2.28 22.58 16.52
C VAL A 431 -3.21 23.57 15.83
N LYS A 432 -3.11 24.87 16.16
CA LYS A 432 -3.89 25.92 15.51
C LYS A 432 -3.61 25.98 14.00
N TRP A 433 -2.33 25.95 13.61
CA TRP A 433 -1.95 25.91 12.20
C TRP A 433 -2.59 24.70 11.47
N ALA A 434 -2.47 23.51 12.05
CA ALA A 434 -3.04 22.30 11.45
C ALA A 434 -4.58 22.36 11.38
N TYR A 435 -5.23 22.88 12.41
CA TYR A 435 -6.67 23.13 12.42
C TYR A 435 -7.10 24.05 11.26
N GLU A 436 -6.39 25.16 11.06
CA GLU A 436 -6.68 26.11 9.97
C GLU A 436 -6.47 25.47 8.59
N GLU A 437 -5.48 24.60 8.43
CA GLU A 437 -5.28 23.84 7.19
C GLU A 437 -6.39 22.80 6.96
N LEU A 438 -6.84 22.11 8.03
CA LEU A 438 -7.99 21.18 7.92
C LEU A 438 -9.27 21.91 7.52
N VAL A 439 -9.53 23.08 8.13
CA VAL A 439 -10.71 23.89 7.78
C VAL A 439 -10.74 24.19 6.28
N LYS A 440 -9.61 24.51 5.65
CA LYS A 440 -9.55 24.78 4.19
C LYS A 440 -9.89 23.54 3.33
N VAL A 441 -9.73 22.34 3.88
CA VAL A 441 -10.01 21.09 3.15
C VAL A 441 -11.44 20.62 3.36
N TYR A 442 -11.99 20.79 4.58
CA TYR A 442 -13.32 20.30 4.94
C TYR A 442 -14.46 21.30 4.70
N THR A 443 -14.16 22.57 4.34
CA THR A 443 -15.14 23.60 3.97
C THR A 443 -15.13 23.87 2.47
#